data_165b98d6ecddfa3e9f931a1dc5068017
#
_entry.id   165b98d6ecddfa3e9f931a1dc5068017
#
_cell.length_a   1.000
_cell.length_b   1.000
_cell.length_c   1.000
_cell.angle_alpha   90.00
_cell.angle_beta   90.00
_cell.angle_gamma   90.00
#
_symmetry.space_group_name_H-M   'P 1'
#
loop_
_entity.id
_entity.type
_entity.pdbx_description
1 polymer ?
#
loop_
_entity_poly.entity_id
_entity_poly.type
_entity_poly.pdbx_seq_one_letter_code
_entity_poly.pdbx_strand_id
1 'polypeptide(L)'
;KPTPDGLLSDKIFGITHGERYGIYGYIDLGGEFLNPLCYKRLVRLNGKIKGIIHGIQNYSITESGELVEDMAGGTGIKWLKKNFDKIVWSRSTSDIAIESMAFIKLVNDQKLLWMSKMPVIPPGYRDVVTTSKGVGIGELNQLYQSLIMATNQYKQAADFGLTLMDVSAGRIQDLIASIFDWFGNGTTIGREKTSKNLPGKTGLIRRGILAKTTDFCCRSVITAANNKAEDLDDMMCDMYHATI
;
A
#
# COMPACT_ATOMS: atom_id res chain seq x y z
N LYS A 1 13.98 0.73 -22.00
CA LYS A 1 13.21 1.96 -22.22
C LYS A 1 11.89 1.85 -21.45
N PRO A 2 11.40 2.95 -20.83
CA PRO A 2 10.08 2.94 -20.20
C PRO A 2 9.01 2.60 -21.25
N THR A 3 8.08 1.71 -20.90
CA THR A 3 6.93 1.43 -21.76
C THR A 3 5.97 2.62 -21.72
N PRO A 4 5.26 2.95 -22.82
CA PRO A 4 4.35 4.11 -22.85
C PRO A 4 3.28 4.11 -21.75
N ASP A 5 2.88 2.94 -21.29
CA ASP A 5 1.86 2.77 -20.25
C ASP A 5 2.43 2.24 -18.93
N GLY A 6 3.76 2.21 -18.81
CA GLY A 6 4.46 1.78 -17.59
C GLY A 6 4.50 2.87 -16.51
N LEU A 7 4.78 2.46 -15.27
CA LEU A 7 4.88 3.36 -14.11
C LEU A 7 5.99 4.43 -14.24
N LEU A 8 6.91 4.27 -15.17
CA LEU A 8 7.99 5.22 -15.46
C LEU A 8 7.78 5.96 -16.80
N SER A 9 6.58 5.84 -17.40
CA SER A 9 6.30 6.48 -18.68
C SER A 9 6.19 8.00 -18.54
N ASP A 10 6.50 8.70 -19.61
CA ASP A 10 6.37 10.16 -19.70
C ASP A 10 4.90 10.60 -19.58
N LYS A 11 3.96 9.75 -19.98
CA LYS A 11 2.51 10.01 -19.82
C LYS A 11 2.09 10.09 -18.35
N ILE A 12 2.74 9.34 -17.45
CA ILE A 12 2.38 9.30 -16.03
C ILE A 12 3.15 10.35 -15.24
N PHE A 13 4.44 10.50 -15.49
CA PHE A 13 5.33 11.36 -14.70
C PHE A 13 5.68 12.70 -15.37
N GLY A 14 5.27 12.88 -16.63
CA GLY A 14 5.69 14.04 -17.42
C GLY A 14 7.15 13.98 -17.86
N ILE A 15 7.51 14.80 -18.84
CA ILE A 15 8.86 14.88 -19.40
C ILE A 15 9.74 15.81 -18.56
N THR A 16 9.17 16.89 -18.05
CA THR A 16 9.89 17.89 -17.28
C THR A 16 9.82 17.62 -15.77
N HIS A 17 10.84 18.09 -15.05
CA HIS A 17 10.89 17.92 -13.59
C HIS A 17 9.72 18.57 -12.88
N GLY A 18 9.22 19.71 -13.37
CA GLY A 18 8.06 20.40 -12.82
C GLY A 18 6.75 19.66 -13.01
N GLU A 19 6.55 19.01 -14.14
CA GLU A 19 5.35 18.23 -14.43
C GLU A 19 5.20 16.98 -13.57
N ARG A 20 6.35 16.42 -13.09
CA ARG A 20 6.36 15.22 -12.25
C ARG A 20 5.76 15.42 -10.86
N TYR A 21 5.73 16.63 -10.35
CA TYR A 21 5.22 16.90 -8.99
C TYR A 21 3.71 16.77 -8.85
N GLY A 22 2.97 16.93 -9.93
CA GLY A 22 1.51 16.84 -9.91
C GLY A 22 0.96 15.45 -10.31
N ILE A 23 1.84 14.53 -10.74
CA ILE A 23 1.43 13.26 -11.32
C ILE A 23 2.00 12.10 -10.50
N TYR A 24 1.16 11.11 -10.20
CA TYR A 24 1.56 9.90 -9.50
C TYR A 24 1.19 8.65 -10.32
N GLY A 25 2.00 7.59 -10.16
CA GLY A 25 1.68 6.29 -10.71
C GLY A 25 0.54 5.63 -9.94
N TYR A 26 -0.35 4.94 -10.63
CA TYR A 26 -1.43 4.20 -10.01
C TYR A 26 -1.72 2.91 -10.75
N ILE A 27 -2.31 1.95 -10.03
CA ILE A 27 -2.90 0.73 -10.58
C ILE A 27 -4.41 0.97 -10.66
N ASP A 28 -4.98 0.86 -11.87
CA ASP A 28 -6.43 0.89 -12.07
C ASP A 28 -7.01 -0.46 -11.66
N LEU A 29 -7.86 -0.46 -10.63
CA LEU A 29 -8.42 -1.66 -10.04
C LEU A 29 -9.54 -2.31 -10.87
N GLY A 30 -10.03 -1.62 -11.89
CA GLY A 30 -11.13 -2.10 -12.74
C GLY A 30 -12.50 -2.13 -12.07
N GLY A 31 -12.61 -1.66 -10.85
CA GLY A 31 -13.80 -1.59 -10.03
C GLY A 31 -13.61 -0.68 -8.83
N GLU A 32 -14.64 -0.57 -8.01
CA GLU A 32 -14.58 0.22 -6.77
C GLU A 32 -14.44 -0.69 -5.56
N PHE A 33 -13.48 -0.39 -4.72
CA PHE A 33 -13.12 -1.17 -3.54
C PHE A 33 -13.15 -0.28 -2.30
N LEU A 34 -13.34 -0.88 -1.12
CA LEU A 34 -13.34 -0.13 0.13
C LEU A 34 -11.97 0.42 0.45
N ASN A 35 -11.96 1.65 0.93
CA ASN A 35 -10.77 2.23 1.54
C ASN A 35 -10.22 1.29 2.63
N PRO A 36 -8.96 0.90 2.58
CA PRO A 36 -8.40 -0.14 3.46
C PRO A 36 -8.48 0.24 4.95
N LEU A 37 -8.42 1.52 5.29
CA LEU A 37 -8.57 1.98 6.67
C LEU A 37 -10.00 1.77 7.18
N CYS A 38 -11.00 2.01 6.31
CA CYS A 38 -12.41 1.75 6.62
C CYS A 38 -12.70 0.25 6.62
N TYR A 39 -12.17 -0.50 5.65
CA TYR A 39 -12.34 -1.95 5.57
C TYR A 39 -11.91 -2.64 6.86
N LYS A 40 -10.74 -2.32 7.38
CA LYS A 40 -10.24 -2.89 8.64
C LYS A 40 -11.12 -2.57 9.84
N ARG A 41 -11.61 -1.33 9.92
CA ARG A 41 -12.54 -0.92 10.99
C ARG A 41 -13.87 -1.64 10.86
N LEU A 42 -14.41 -1.76 9.66
CA LEU A 42 -15.66 -2.48 9.38
C LEU A 42 -15.56 -3.97 9.73
N VAL A 43 -14.45 -4.65 9.36
CA VAL A 43 -14.22 -6.06 9.71
C VAL A 43 -14.19 -6.27 11.23
N ARG A 44 -13.68 -5.30 11.98
CA ARG A 44 -13.71 -5.36 13.46
C ARG A 44 -15.10 -5.14 14.04
N LEU A 45 -15.88 -4.24 13.44
CA LEU A 45 -17.23 -3.95 13.88
C LEU A 45 -18.19 -5.10 13.55
N ASN A 46 -18.05 -5.67 12.36
CA ASN A 46 -18.88 -6.76 11.88
C ASN A 46 -18.08 -7.70 10.96
N GLY A 47 -17.75 -8.88 11.46
CA GLY A 47 -16.98 -9.88 10.70
C GLY A 47 -17.67 -10.41 9.45
N LYS A 48 -19.01 -10.29 9.32
CA LYS A 48 -19.78 -10.72 8.16
C LYS A 48 -19.39 -10.00 6.88
N ILE A 49 -18.86 -8.78 6.98
CA ILE A 49 -18.42 -8.00 5.82
C ILE A 49 -17.36 -8.74 4.98
N LYS A 50 -16.50 -9.52 5.62
CA LYS A 50 -15.50 -10.31 4.91
C LYS A 50 -16.15 -11.38 4.04
N GLY A 51 -17.16 -12.09 4.57
CA GLY A 51 -17.94 -13.07 3.81
C GLY A 51 -18.66 -12.46 2.61
N ILE A 52 -19.22 -11.25 2.77
CA ILE A 52 -19.86 -10.51 1.67
C ILE A 52 -18.86 -10.16 0.58
N ILE A 53 -17.72 -9.54 0.93
CA ILE A 53 -16.74 -9.07 -0.06
C ILE A 53 -16.12 -10.21 -0.84
N HIS A 54 -15.89 -11.36 -0.19
CA HIS A 54 -15.35 -12.56 -0.83
C HIS A 54 -16.39 -13.40 -1.57
N GLY A 55 -17.67 -13.03 -1.54
CA GLY A 55 -18.73 -13.80 -2.19
C GLY A 55 -18.94 -15.18 -1.58
N ILE A 56 -18.57 -15.39 -0.31
CA ILE A 56 -18.67 -16.71 0.34
C ILE A 56 -20.09 -17.00 0.78
N GLN A 57 -20.79 -16.00 1.29
CA GLN A 57 -22.12 -16.11 1.83
C GLN A 57 -23.01 -14.98 1.33
N ASN A 58 -24.29 -15.27 1.14
CA ASN A 58 -25.30 -14.28 0.79
C ASN A 58 -25.98 -13.75 2.05
N TYR A 59 -26.32 -12.46 2.01
CA TYR A 59 -26.96 -11.77 3.12
C TYR A 59 -28.14 -10.95 2.67
N SER A 60 -29.17 -10.89 3.54
CA SER A 60 -30.27 -9.94 3.47
C SER A 60 -30.15 -8.91 4.58
N ILE A 61 -30.78 -7.76 4.38
CA ILE A 61 -30.80 -6.67 5.37
C ILE A 61 -32.21 -6.64 5.97
N THR A 62 -32.30 -6.78 7.27
CA THR A 62 -33.58 -6.65 8.01
C THR A 62 -34.04 -5.20 8.04
N GLU A 63 -35.31 -4.96 8.39
CA GLU A 63 -35.85 -3.60 8.60
C GLU A 63 -35.05 -2.83 9.66
N SER A 64 -34.45 -3.54 10.62
CA SER A 64 -33.57 -2.98 11.64
C SER A 64 -32.13 -2.66 11.15
N GLY A 65 -31.82 -2.97 9.89
CA GLY A 65 -30.50 -2.75 9.30
C GLY A 65 -29.46 -3.83 9.61
N GLU A 66 -29.86 -4.96 10.18
CA GLU A 66 -28.94 -6.05 10.51
C GLU A 66 -28.74 -7.00 9.32
N LEU A 67 -27.50 -7.51 9.21
CA LEU A 67 -27.14 -8.53 8.22
C LEU A 67 -27.55 -9.92 8.74
N VAL A 68 -28.41 -10.60 7.99
CA VAL A 68 -28.81 -11.98 8.25
C VAL A 68 -28.38 -12.85 7.05
N GLU A 69 -27.88 -14.03 7.34
CA GLU A 69 -27.54 -15.00 6.30
C GLU A 69 -28.84 -15.49 5.62
N ASP A 70 -28.89 -15.35 4.32
CA ASP A 70 -30.06 -15.68 3.51
C ASP A 70 -29.62 -16.12 2.12
N MET A 71 -29.97 -17.33 1.72
CA MET A 71 -29.64 -17.87 0.40
C MET A 71 -30.21 -17.05 -0.75
N ALA A 72 -31.34 -16.38 -0.55
CA ALA A 72 -31.97 -15.48 -1.51
C ALA A 72 -31.38 -14.06 -1.46
N GLY A 73 -30.50 -13.78 -0.53
CA GLY A 73 -29.84 -12.50 -0.34
C GLY A 73 -28.79 -12.20 -1.42
N GLY A 74 -28.11 -11.09 -1.25
CA GLY A 74 -27.02 -10.68 -2.15
C GLY A 74 -25.66 -10.81 -1.49
N THR A 75 -24.62 -10.83 -2.34
CA THR A 75 -23.21 -10.89 -1.96
C THR A 75 -22.35 -10.04 -2.88
N GLY A 76 -21.07 -9.95 -2.58
CA GLY A 76 -20.09 -9.23 -3.38
C GLY A 76 -20.00 -7.74 -3.10
N ILE A 77 -18.91 -7.15 -3.59
CA ILE A 77 -18.57 -5.75 -3.31
C ILE A 77 -19.57 -4.76 -3.94
N LYS A 78 -20.15 -5.12 -5.09
CA LYS A 78 -21.17 -4.29 -5.76
C LYS A 78 -22.47 -4.24 -4.97
N TRP A 79 -22.91 -5.39 -4.44
CA TRP A 79 -24.07 -5.47 -3.56
C TRP A 79 -23.84 -4.69 -2.27
N LEU A 80 -22.66 -4.84 -1.68
CA LEU A 80 -22.25 -4.11 -0.49
C LEU A 80 -22.31 -2.60 -0.71
N LYS A 81 -21.77 -2.10 -1.81
CA LYS A 81 -21.80 -0.68 -2.15
C LYS A 81 -23.23 -0.15 -2.26
N LYS A 82 -24.10 -0.87 -2.96
CA LYS A 82 -25.52 -0.48 -3.14
C LYS A 82 -26.29 -0.40 -1.84
N ASN A 83 -25.95 -1.21 -0.87
CA ASN A 83 -26.67 -1.34 0.39
C ASN A 83 -25.92 -0.78 1.61
N PHE A 84 -24.77 -0.15 1.41
CA PHE A 84 -23.86 0.26 2.47
C PHE A 84 -24.54 1.14 3.54
N ASP A 85 -25.33 2.11 3.11
CA ASP A 85 -25.99 3.08 3.99
C ASP A 85 -27.20 2.49 4.74
N LYS A 86 -27.70 1.32 4.32
CA LYS A 86 -28.81 0.62 4.97
C LYS A 86 -28.35 -0.29 6.11
N ILE A 87 -27.05 -0.56 6.18
CA ILE A 87 -26.48 -1.53 7.11
C ILE A 87 -26.10 -0.84 8.42
N VAL A 88 -26.59 -1.37 9.52
CA VAL A 88 -26.13 -1.00 10.87
C VAL A 88 -24.89 -1.83 11.21
N TRP A 89 -23.73 -1.22 11.12
CA TRP A 89 -22.44 -1.90 11.28
C TRP A 89 -22.15 -2.35 12.71
N SER A 90 -22.58 -1.55 13.69
CA SER A 90 -22.41 -1.87 15.10
C SER A 90 -23.46 -1.15 15.96
N ARG A 91 -23.93 -1.83 16.98
CA ARG A 91 -24.74 -1.26 18.06
C ARG A 91 -23.96 -1.14 19.37
N SER A 92 -22.65 -1.44 19.32
CA SER A 92 -21.80 -1.35 20.50
C SER A 92 -21.60 0.10 20.92
N THR A 93 -21.69 0.33 22.23
CA THR A 93 -21.45 1.63 22.87
C THR A 93 -20.01 1.79 23.34
N SER A 94 -19.10 0.88 22.96
CA SER A 94 -17.69 1.01 23.31
C SER A 94 -17.05 2.18 22.57
N ASP A 95 -16.12 2.87 23.21
CA ASP A 95 -15.41 4.03 22.67
C ASP A 95 -14.75 3.71 21.31
N ILE A 96 -14.17 2.50 21.18
CA ILE A 96 -13.53 2.04 19.95
C ILE A 96 -14.56 1.89 18.81
N ALA A 97 -15.76 1.41 19.10
CA ALA A 97 -16.81 1.26 18.10
C ALA A 97 -17.35 2.63 17.68
N ILE A 98 -17.59 3.52 18.62
CA ILE A 98 -18.04 4.90 18.37
C ILE A 98 -17.02 5.64 17.51
N GLU A 99 -15.75 5.60 17.87
CA GLU A 99 -14.67 6.24 17.10
C GLU A 99 -14.56 5.65 15.68
N SER A 100 -14.68 4.33 15.55
CA SER A 100 -14.62 3.65 14.25
C SER A 100 -15.79 4.06 13.36
N MET A 101 -17.00 4.14 13.89
CA MET A 101 -18.17 4.58 13.16
C MET A 101 -18.09 6.06 12.76
N ALA A 102 -17.64 6.93 13.66
CA ALA A 102 -17.42 8.35 13.37
C ALA A 102 -16.39 8.53 12.24
N PHE A 103 -15.30 7.78 12.27
CA PHE A 103 -14.29 7.79 11.20
C PHE A 103 -14.87 7.34 9.86
N ILE A 104 -15.60 6.22 9.83
CA ILE A 104 -16.19 5.70 8.60
C ILE A 104 -17.19 6.70 8.01
N LYS A 105 -18.01 7.32 8.86
CA LYS A 105 -18.94 8.36 8.45
C LYS A 105 -18.22 9.57 7.84
N LEU A 106 -17.17 10.07 8.50
CA LEU A 106 -16.35 11.17 7.99
C LEU A 106 -15.77 10.88 6.59
N VAL A 107 -15.22 9.67 6.41
CA VAL A 107 -14.64 9.24 5.13
C VAL A 107 -15.71 9.08 4.05
N ASN A 108 -16.92 8.60 4.42
CA ASN A 108 -18.05 8.48 3.49
C ASN A 108 -18.57 9.87 3.06
N ASP A 109 -18.71 10.79 4.00
CA ASP A 109 -19.15 12.17 3.73
C ASP A 109 -18.19 12.90 2.78
N GLN A 110 -16.89 12.60 2.87
CA GLN A 110 -15.86 13.10 1.98
C GLN A 110 -15.77 12.33 0.65
N LYS A 111 -16.62 11.34 0.40
CA LYS A 111 -16.60 10.47 -0.79
C LYS A 111 -15.28 9.70 -0.99
N LEU A 112 -14.55 9.44 0.08
CA LEU A 112 -13.27 8.72 0.06
C LEU A 112 -13.41 7.26 0.51
N LEU A 113 -14.63 6.79 0.75
CA LEU A 113 -14.89 5.41 1.19
C LEU A 113 -14.60 4.38 0.10
N TRP A 114 -14.84 4.74 -1.15
CA TRP A 114 -14.66 3.87 -2.31
C TRP A 114 -13.52 4.37 -3.18
N MET A 115 -12.61 3.48 -3.54
CA MET A 115 -11.46 3.78 -4.36
C MET A 115 -11.42 2.89 -5.61
N SER A 116 -11.08 3.47 -6.76
CA SER A 116 -10.92 2.76 -8.03
C SER A 116 -9.46 2.66 -8.47
N LYS A 117 -8.58 3.41 -7.84
CA LYS A 117 -7.16 3.49 -8.19
C LYS A 117 -6.31 3.30 -6.95
N MET A 118 -5.27 2.48 -7.06
CA MET A 118 -4.29 2.27 -6.00
C MET A 118 -3.03 3.05 -6.33
N PRO A 119 -2.61 4.03 -5.51
CA PRO A 119 -1.37 4.76 -5.74
C PRO A 119 -0.16 3.86 -5.55
N VAL A 120 0.86 4.08 -6.36
CA VAL A 120 2.11 3.33 -6.34
C VAL A 120 3.25 4.26 -5.98
N ILE A 121 4.04 3.89 -4.98
CA ILE A 121 5.21 4.69 -4.60
C ILE A 121 6.30 4.62 -5.68
N PRO A 122 7.11 5.68 -5.82
CA PRO A 122 8.19 5.73 -6.78
C PRO A 122 9.20 4.57 -6.63
N PRO A 123 9.82 4.11 -7.72
CA PRO A 123 10.78 2.99 -7.69
C PRO A 123 11.95 3.19 -6.74
N GLY A 124 12.40 4.44 -6.53
CA GLY A 124 13.49 4.76 -5.60
C GLY A 124 13.20 4.42 -4.13
N TYR A 125 11.93 4.19 -3.78
CA TYR A 125 11.51 3.76 -2.44
C TYR A 125 11.14 2.27 -2.36
N ARG A 126 11.31 1.53 -3.46
CA ARG A 126 10.98 0.11 -3.57
C ARG A 126 12.22 -0.67 -3.96
N ASP A 127 13.08 -0.90 -2.99
CA ASP A 127 14.39 -1.53 -3.22
C ASP A 127 14.26 -2.95 -3.79
N VAL A 128 15.21 -3.28 -4.65
CA VAL A 128 15.47 -4.64 -5.09
C VAL A 128 16.38 -5.30 -4.07
N VAL A 129 16.05 -6.50 -3.66
CA VAL A 129 16.85 -7.24 -2.67
C VAL A 129 17.95 -8.01 -3.39
N THR A 130 19.21 -7.59 -3.19
CA THR A 130 20.36 -8.32 -3.70
C THR A 130 20.76 -9.41 -2.72
N THR A 131 20.74 -10.65 -3.16
CA THR A 131 21.16 -11.82 -2.38
C THR A 131 22.36 -12.48 -3.05
N SER A 132 23.05 -13.37 -2.32
CA SER A 132 24.16 -14.16 -2.88
C SER A 132 23.74 -15.06 -4.05
N LYS A 133 22.44 -15.33 -4.20
CA LYS A 133 21.85 -16.14 -5.29
C LYS A 133 21.33 -15.29 -6.46
N GLY A 134 21.47 -13.98 -6.42
CA GLY A 134 20.99 -13.05 -7.45
C GLY A 134 20.09 -11.96 -6.90
N VAL A 135 19.43 -11.27 -7.82
CA VAL A 135 18.56 -10.13 -7.53
C VAL A 135 17.14 -10.62 -7.27
N GLY A 136 16.63 -10.36 -6.08
CA GLY A 136 15.26 -10.68 -5.67
C GLY A 136 14.34 -9.47 -5.73
N ILE A 137 13.05 -9.72 -5.85
CA ILE A 137 12.00 -8.69 -5.83
C ILE A 137 11.63 -8.41 -4.38
N GLY A 138 11.66 -7.14 -3.95
CA GLY A 138 11.23 -6.73 -2.60
C GLY A 138 9.75 -7.04 -2.32
N GLU A 139 9.39 -7.21 -1.05
CA GLU A 139 8.04 -7.61 -0.61
C GLU A 139 6.94 -6.68 -1.15
N LEU A 140 7.16 -5.37 -1.12
CA LEU A 140 6.19 -4.40 -1.65
C LEU A 140 5.97 -4.56 -3.16
N ASN A 141 7.04 -4.82 -3.92
CA ASN A 141 6.93 -5.06 -5.36
C ASN A 141 6.15 -6.36 -5.65
N GLN A 142 6.32 -7.39 -4.81
CA GLN A 142 5.52 -8.63 -4.92
C GLN A 142 4.03 -8.37 -4.66
N LEU A 143 3.71 -7.52 -3.68
CA LEU A 143 2.32 -7.12 -3.41
C LEU A 143 1.71 -6.35 -4.59
N TYR A 144 2.43 -5.39 -5.17
CA TYR A 144 1.96 -4.68 -6.36
C TYR A 144 1.81 -5.61 -7.57
N GLN A 145 2.75 -6.52 -7.79
CA GLN A 145 2.65 -7.53 -8.85
C GLN A 145 1.41 -8.41 -8.66
N SER A 146 1.19 -8.91 -7.43
CA SER A 146 0.01 -9.72 -7.11
C SER A 146 -1.29 -8.93 -7.32
N LEU A 147 -1.29 -7.64 -6.97
CA LEU A 147 -2.44 -6.77 -7.20
C LEU A 147 -2.74 -6.59 -8.69
N ILE A 148 -1.72 -6.37 -9.52
CA ILE A 148 -1.88 -6.25 -10.99
C ILE A 148 -2.44 -7.55 -11.57
N MET A 149 -1.89 -8.71 -11.15
CA MET A 149 -2.38 -10.01 -11.60
C MET A 149 -3.85 -10.24 -11.19
N ALA A 150 -4.19 -9.95 -9.93
CA ALA A 150 -5.57 -10.08 -9.44
C ALA A 150 -6.53 -9.12 -10.17
N THR A 151 -6.10 -7.91 -10.47
CA THR A 151 -6.89 -6.92 -11.22
C THR A 151 -7.14 -7.37 -12.66
N ASN A 152 -6.13 -7.94 -13.31
CA ASN A 152 -6.29 -8.49 -14.65
C ASN A 152 -7.27 -9.68 -14.65
N GLN A 153 -7.17 -10.56 -13.65
CA GLN A 153 -8.13 -11.66 -13.48
C GLN A 153 -9.55 -11.14 -13.23
N TYR A 154 -9.70 -10.09 -12.41
CA TYR A 154 -11.00 -9.48 -12.16
C TYR A 154 -11.64 -8.88 -13.42
N LYS A 155 -10.84 -8.19 -14.25
CA LYS A 155 -11.30 -7.64 -15.53
C LYS A 155 -11.73 -8.75 -16.49
N GLN A 156 -10.98 -9.84 -16.56
CA GLN A 156 -11.34 -11.02 -17.38
C GLN A 156 -12.56 -11.75 -16.81
N ALA A 157 -12.68 -11.87 -15.49
CA ALA A 157 -13.81 -12.52 -14.85
C ALA A 157 -15.15 -11.80 -15.09
N ALA A 158 -15.11 -10.51 -15.44
CA ALA A 158 -16.29 -9.78 -15.86
C ALA A 158 -17.00 -10.42 -17.07
N ASP A 159 -16.25 -11.11 -17.91
CA ASP A 159 -16.78 -11.80 -19.10
C ASP A 159 -17.32 -13.20 -18.78
N PHE A 160 -16.94 -13.80 -17.62
CA PHE A 160 -17.25 -15.18 -17.26
C PHE A 160 -18.32 -15.36 -16.19
N GLY A 161 -18.73 -14.31 -15.51
CA GLY A 161 -19.84 -14.34 -14.55
C GLY A 161 -19.56 -13.75 -13.17
N LEU A 162 -20.64 -13.44 -12.44
CA LEU A 162 -20.60 -12.69 -11.20
C LEU A 162 -19.85 -13.38 -10.07
N THR A 163 -19.98 -14.70 -9.93
CA THR A 163 -19.35 -15.45 -8.82
C THR A 163 -17.82 -15.40 -8.87
N LEU A 164 -17.25 -15.54 -10.07
CA LEU A 164 -15.78 -15.41 -10.25
C LEU A 164 -15.30 -13.97 -10.00
N MET A 165 -16.14 -12.99 -10.34
CA MET A 165 -15.83 -11.58 -10.02
C MET A 165 -15.76 -11.34 -8.51
N ASP A 166 -16.70 -11.88 -7.73
CA ASP A 166 -16.74 -11.64 -6.29
C ASP A 166 -15.53 -12.24 -5.56
N VAL A 167 -15.13 -13.47 -5.91
CA VAL A 167 -13.92 -14.10 -5.39
C VAL A 167 -12.67 -13.28 -5.74
N SER A 168 -12.57 -12.83 -6.99
CA SER A 168 -11.46 -11.98 -7.44
C SER A 168 -11.46 -10.62 -6.74
N ALA A 169 -12.64 -10.03 -6.50
CA ALA A 169 -12.81 -8.79 -5.78
C ALA A 169 -12.34 -8.91 -4.32
N GLY A 170 -12.68 -10.00 -3.65
CA GLY A 170 -12.22 -10.29 -2.30
C GLY A 170 -10.68 -10.32 -2.22
N ARG A 171 -10.04 -10.99 -3.18
CA ARG A 171 -8.58 -11.03 -3.26
C ARG A 171 -7.94 -9.66 -3.48
N ILE A 172 -8.52 -8.82 -4.34
CA ILE A 172 -8.06 -7.45 -4.54
C ILE A 172 -8.19 -6.65 -3.26
N GLN A 173 -9.32 -6.74 -2.55
CA GLN A 173 -9.53 -6.04 -1.29
C GLN A 173 -8.51 -6.42 -0.22
N ASP A 174 -8.17 -7.71 -0.10
CA ASP A 174 -7.15 -8.18 0.83
C ASP A 174 -5.74 -7.71 0.44
N LEU A 175 -5.41 -7.68 -0.85
CA LEU A 175 -4.13 -7.17 -1.34
C LEU A 175 -3.99 -5.66 -1.08
N ILE A 176 -5.03 -4.87 -1.31
CA ILE A 176 -5.06 -3.44 -0.97
C ILE A 176 -4.82 -3.26 0.54
N ALA A 177 -5.51 -4.04 1.37
CA ALA A 177 -5.31 -3.99 2.81
C ALA A 177 -3.88 -4.35 3.20
N SER A 178 -3.27 -5.37 2.58
CA SER A 178 -1.89 -5.80 2.82
C SER A 178 -0.86 -4.75 2.41
N ILE A 179 -1.08 -4.06 1.28
CA ILE A 179 -0.21 -2.97 0.85
C ILE A 179 -0.26 -1.81 1.86
N PHE A 180 -1.45 -1.45 2.33
CA PHE A 180 -1.60 -0.43 3.36
C PHE A 180 -1.01 -0.88 4.71
N ASP A 181 -1.05 -2.16 5.04
CA ASP A 181 -0.39 -2.71 6.21
C ASP A 181 1.12 -2.65 6.10
N TRP A 182 1.64 -2.79 4.90
CA TRP A 182 3.07 -2.62 4.66
C TRP A 182 3.54 -1.19 4.96
N PHE A 183 2.71 -0.17 4.68
CA PHE A 183 3.01 1.24 4.98
C PHE A 183 2.64 1.66 6.39
N GLY A 184 1.55 1.12 6.92
CA GLY A 184 0.88 1.68 8.08
C GLY A 184 1.27 1.06 9.41
N ASN A 185 0.86 1.73 10.46
CA ASN A 185 0.87 1.21 11.83
C ASN A 185 -0.10 0.04 11.89
N GLY A 186 0.42 -1.17 11.72
CA GLY A 186 -0.36 -2.38 11.73
C GLY A 186 -1.21 -2.51 12.98
N THR A 187 -2.47 -2.32 12.80
CA THR A 187 -3.44 -2.79 13.76
C THR A 187 -3.79 -4.22 13.38
N THR A 188 -3.17 -5.17 14.02
CA THR A 188 -3.61 -6.54 14.30
C THR A 188 -3.45 -7.66 13.28
N ILE A 189 -3.10 -7.45 12.05
CA ILE A 189 -2.75 -8.57 11.16
C ILE A 189 -1.33 -8.34 10.66
N GLY A 190 -0.35 -8.92 11.31
CA GLY A 190 1.06 -8.76 10.96
C GLY A 190 1.80 -7.68 11.74
N ARG A 191 1.55 -7.60 13.04
CA ARG A 191 2.10 -6.60 13.98
C ARG A 191 3.63 -6.44 13.95
N GLU A 192 4.35 -7.43 13.47
CA GLU A 192 5.82 -7.40 13.49
C GLU A 192 6.45 -6.89 12.19
N LYS A 193 5.78 -7.02 11.05
CA LYS A 193 6.38 -6.69 9.75
C LYS A 193 6.23 -5.22 9.36
N THR A 194 5.09 -4.61 9.64
CA THR A 194 4.73 -3.27 9.14
C THR A 194 5.29 -2.14 9.96
N SER A 195 5.43 -2.29 11.27
CA SER A 195 6.05 -1.26 12.12
C SER A 195 7.54 -1.07 11.85
N LYS A 196 8.18 -2.03 11.17
CA LYS A 196 9.62 -1.98 10.83
C LYS A 196 9.89 -1.28 9.50
N ASN A 197 8.90 -1.16 8.62
CA ASN A 197 9.13 -0.67 7.27
C ASN A 197 9.08 0.87 7.15
N LEU A 198 8.32 1.56 7.97
CA LEU A 198 8.27 3.02 8.00
C LEU A 198 9.11 3.62 9.14
N PRO A 199 8.81 3.31 10.42
CA PRO A 199 9.57 3.82 11.56
C PRO A 199 10.80 2.96 11.87
N GLY A 200 11.67 3.49 12.72
CA GLY A 200 12.85 2.79 13.25
C GLY A 200 14.12 2.97 12.40
N LYS A 201 15.20 2.33 12.87
CA LYS A 201 16.55 2.49 12.27
C LYS A 201 16.63 2.00 10.81
N THR A 202 15.89 0.98 10.49
CA THR A 202 15.85 0.34 9.16
C THR A 202 14.62 0.74 8.33
N GLY A 203 13.76 1.60 8.90
CA GLY A 203 12.55 2.05 8.25
C GLY A 203 12.79 2.97 7.06
N LEU A 204 11.82 3.04 6.16
CA LEU A 204 11.88 3.80 4.92
C LEU A 204 12.19 5.29 5.16
N ILE A 205 11.58 5.89 6.20
CA ILE A 205 11.80 7.30 6.51
C ILE A 205 13.26 7.55 6.89
N ARG A 206 13.80 6.78 7.85
CA ARG A 206 15.16 7.01 8.33
C ARG A 206 16.21 6.58 7.32
N ARG A 207 16.04 5.42 6.69
CA ARG A 207 17.01 4.87 5.74
C ARG A 207 16.90 5.46 4.34
N GLY A 208 15.68 5.68 3.84
CA GLY A 208 15.43 6.07 2.46
C GLY A 208 15.28 7.58 2.25
N ILE A 209 14.89 8.33 3.30
CA ILE A 209 14.67 9.77 3.20
C ILE A 209 15.75 10.53 3.97
N LEU A 210 15.88 10.29 5.27
CA LEU A 210 16.82 11.04 6.12
C LEU A 210 18.28 10.63 5.90
N ALA A 211 18.54 9.36 5.68
CA ALA A 211 19.87 8.80 5.45
C ALA A 211 20.13 8.46 3.97
N LYS A 212 19.43 9.13 3.06
CA LYS A 212 19.66 8.96 1.62
C LYS A 212 21.05 9.45 1.27
N THR A 213 21.86 8.57 0.68
CA THR A 213 23.15 8.94 0.12
C THR A 213 22.94 9.92 -1.03
N THR A 214 23.68 11.01 -1.02
CA THR A 214 23.72 11.99 -2.12
C THR A 214 24.83 11.61 -3.07
N ASP A 215 24.63 11.85 -4.36
CA ASP A 215 25.65 11.62 -5.36
C ASP A 215 26.79 12.63 -5.18
N PHE A 216 28.00 12.24 -5.56
CA PHE A 216 29.21 13.04 -5.42
C PHE A 216 29.62 13.40 -3.96
N CYS A 217 29.12 12.66 -2.98
CA CYS A 217 29.49 12.78 -1.57
C CYS A 217 30.22 11.52 -1.12
N CYS A 218 31.23 11.71 -0.28
CA CYS A 218 31.92 10.60 0.36
C CYS A 218 31.93 10.78 1.89
N ARG A 219 32.14 9.68 2.59
CA ARG A 219 32.38 9.65 4.03
C ARG A 219 33.57 8.77 4.28
N SER A 220 34.59 9.34 4.89
CA SER A 220 35.80 8.61 5.30
C SER A 220 36.06 8.76 6.79
N VAL A 221 36.90 7.89 7.32
CA VAL A 221 37.39 8.01 8.70
C VAL A 221 38.57 8.97 8.67
N ILE A 222 38.53 9.95 9.59
CA ILE A 222 39.67 10.84 9.77
C ILE A 222 40.75 10.05 10.50
N THR A 223 41.87 9.88 9.87
CA THR A 223 43.06 9.24 10.46
C THR A 223 44.20 10.25 10.52
N ALA A 224 45.13 10.04 11.45
CA ALA A 224 46.34 10.83 11.49
C ALA A 224 47.10 10.66 10.18
N ALA A 225 47.60 11.77 9.62
CA ALA A 225 48.41 11.74 8.44
C ALA A 225 49.68 10.92 8.72
N ASN A 226 49.97 9.99 7.80
CA ASN A 226 51.17 9.19 7.86
C ASN A 226 52.32 10.03 7.26
N ASN A 227 52.75 11.08 8.00
CA ASN A 227 53.72 12.04 7.50
C ASN A 227 55.12 11.44 7.52
N LYS A 228 55.65 11.16 6.34
CA LYS A 228 57.08 11.06 6.09
C LYS A 228 57.63 12.37 5.52
N ALA A 229 56.84 13.43 5.53
CA ALA A 229 57.24 14.72 5.03
C ALA A 229 58.20 15.38 6.00
N GLU A 230 59.29 15.97 5.48
CA GLU A 230 60.32 16.70 6.28
C GLU A 230 59.77 18.06 6.75
N ASP A 231 58.66 18.54 6.14
CA ASP A 231 58.04 19.81 6.46
C ASP A 231 56.55 19.63 6.82
N LEU A 232 56.08 20.40 7.82
CA LEU A 232 54.67 20.41 8.28
C LEU A 232 53.70 20.90 7.19
N ASP A 233 54.17 21.63 6.21
CA ASP A 233 53.39 22.18 5.13
C ASP A 233 53.25 21.19 3.93
N ASP A 234 54.05 20.13 3.92
CA ASP A 234 53.96 19.08 2.92
C ASP A 234 52.91 18.03 3.31
N MET A 235 51.69 18.21 2.83
CA MET A 235 50.63 17.23 2.97
C MET A 235 50.70 16.16 1.92
N MET A 236 51.08 14.96 2.33
CA MET A 236 51.04 13.80 1.43
C MET A 236 49.66 13.15 1.44
N CYS A 237 49.01 13.10 0.27
CA CYS A 237 47.81 12.38 0.03
C CYS A 237 48.10 11.12 -0.75
N ASP A 238 47.74 9.96 -0.25
CA ASP A 238 47.82 8.72 -1.03
C ASP A 238 46.45 8.40 -1.68
N MET A 239 46.44 7.36 -2.52
CA MET A 239 45.24 6.97 -3.26
C MET A 239 44.08 6.54 -2.38
N TYR A 240 44.28 6.27 -1.11
CA TYR A 240 43.28 5.78 -0.15
C TYR A 240 42.91 6.81 0.91
N HIS A 241 43.61 7.92 1.01
CA HIS A 241 43.40 8.95 1.99
C HIS A 241 43.17 10.30 1.29
N ALA A 242 42.00 10.86 1.48
CA ALA A 242 41.70 12.21 1.02
C ALA A 242 42.00 13.21 2.12
N THR A 243 42.77 14.22 1.79
CA THR A 243 42.99 15.38 2.66
C THR A 243 41.91 16.41 2.36
N ILE A 244 41.27 16.90 3.40
CA ILE A 244 40.27 17.96 3.31
C ILE A 244 40.93 19.28 3.66
#